data_c669ad5ae7d023abcf14f2f218649916
#
_entry.id   c669ad5ae7d023abcf14f2f218649916
#
_cell.length_a   1.000
_cell.length_b   1.000
_cell.length_c   1.000
_cell.angle_alpha   90.00
_cell.angle_beta   90.00
_cell.angle_gamma   90.00
#
_symmetry.space_group_name_H-M   'P 1'
#
loop_
_entity.id
_entity.type
_entity.pdbx_description
1 polymer ?
#
loop_
_entity_poly.entity_id
_entity_poly.type
_entity_poly.pdbx_seq_one_letter_code
_entity_poly.pdbx_strand_id
1 'polypeptide(L)'
;MLKPLFWPNLAWLGLLAALPAGAQDLSFTLTIRDHRFDPQELSVPAGKKFKLVVKNLDATAEEFESHDLKREKVIPGNSEGTLILGPLKAGTYSFVGEFHEKTAKGSIIAK
;
A
#
# COMPACT_ATOMS: atom_id res chain seq x y z
N MET A 1 -31.28 -13.63 46.74
CA MET A 1 -31.01 -13.40 46.26
C MET A 1 -30.56 -13.03 45.50
N LEU A 2 -30.29 -12.71 44.93
CA LEU A 2 -29.87 -12.19 44.29
C LEU A 2 -29.46 -11.84 43.47
N LYS A 3 -29.04 -11.64 42.84
CA LYS A 3 -28.67 -11.22 42.14
C LYS A 3 -28.15 -10.81 41.43
N PRO A 4 -27.83 -10.66 40.85
CA PRO A 4 -27.30 -10.20 40.25
C PRO A 4 -26.74 -9.89 39.45
N LEU A 5 -26.66 -9.76 39.12
CA LEU A 5 -26.09 -9.47 38.45
C LEU A 5 -25.82 -9.16 37.58
N PHE A 6 -25.65 -8.91 37.00
CA PHE A 6 -25.33 -8.61 36.18
C PHE A 6 -24.91 -7.95 35.76
N TRP A 7 -24.77 -7.75 35.37
CA TRP A 7 -24.50 -7.21 35.12
C TRP A 7 -23.63 -6.54 34.64
N PRO A 8 -23.49 -6.23 34.57
CA PRO A 8 -22.44 -5.41 34.49
C PRO A 8 -21.64 -5.57 33.34
N ASN A 9 -21.36 -6.53 33.21
CA ASN A 9 -20.57 -6.83 32.17
C ASN A 9 -20.83 -6.18 30.94
N LEU A 10 -21.90 -5.85 30.75
CA LEU A 10 -22.25 -5.29 29.57
C LEU A 10 -21.47 -4.17 29.18
N ALA A 11 -21.13 -3.43 30.04
CA ALA A 11 -20.45 -2.25 29.74
C ALA A 11 -19.24 -2.46 28.94
N TRP A 12 -18.67 -3.58 29.09
CA TRP A 12 -17.54 -3.80 28.38
C TRP A 12 -17.68 -3.73 26.99
N LEU A 13 -18.70 -4.20 26.49
CA LEU A 13 -18.87 -4.23 25.11
C LEU A 13 -18.68 -2.89 24.54
N GLY A 14 -19.13 -1.93 25.17
CA GLY A 14 -19.03 -0.62 24.62
C GLY A 14 -17.62 -0.22 24.38
N LEU A 15 -16.76 -0.73 25.15
CA LEU A 15 -15.44 -0.37 25.01
C LEU A 15 -14.86 -0.84 23.77
N LEU A 16 -15.22 -1.98 23.40
CA LEU A 16 -14.68 -2.54 22.22
C LEU A 16 -15.01 -1.70 21.05
N ALA A 17 -16.16 -1.17 21.05
CA ALA A 17 -16.61 -0.42 19.93
C ALA A 17 -15.84 0.86 19.78
N ALA A 18 -15.08 1.18 20.76
CA ALA A 18 -14.37 2.43 20.71
C ALA A 18 -13.14 2.40 19.84
N LEU A 19 -12.83 1.32 19.23
CA LEU A 19 -11.68 1.27 18.37
C LEU A 19 -11.87 2.22 17.19
N PRO A 20 -10.93 3.10 16.94
CA PRO A 20 -11.04 4.07 15.88
C PRO A 20 -10.98 3.42 14.52
N ALA A 21 -11.96 3.68 13.73
CA ALA A 21 -12.01 3.13 12.40
C ALA A 21 -10.96 3.72 11.48
N GLY A 22 -10.52 4.92 11.77
CA GLY A 22 -9.55 5.58 10.92
C GLY A 22 -8.11 5.17 11.17
N ALA A 23 -7.88 4.28 12.09
CA ALA A 23 -6.54 3.91 12.44
C ALA A 23 -5.95 2.81 11.56
N GLN A 24 -6.67 2.39 10.55
CA GLN A 24 -6.18 1.33 9.70
C GLN A 24 -5.06 1.81 8.79
N ASP A 25 -4.03 1.00 8.71
CA ASP A 25 -2.95 1.27 7.78
C ASP A 25 -3.33 0.65 6.44
N LEU A 26 -3.28 1.45 5.39
CA LEU A 26 -3.53 0.97 4.05
C LEU A 26 -2.24 0.46 3.45
N SER A 27 -2.30 -0.69 2.83
CA SER A 27 -1.12 -1.31 2.21
C SER A 27 -1.51 -1.92 0.88
N PHE A 28 -0.68 -1.68 -0.12
CA PHE A 28 -0.88 -2.21 -1.46
C PHE A 28 0.43 -2.83 -1.93
N THR A 29 0.34 -3.80 -2.82
CA THR A 29 1.51 -4.52 -3.31
C THR A 29 1.61 -4.44 -4.83
N LEU A 30 2.81 -4.13 -5.32
CA LEU A 30 3.16 -4.28 -6.71
C LEU A 30 4.16 -5.43 -6.77
N THR A 31 4.00 -6.30 -7.74
CA THR A 31 4.94 -7.39 -7.95
C THR A 31 5.70 -7.13 -9.24
N ILE A 32 7.00 -7.39 -9.25
CA ILE A 32 7.82 -7.32 -10.45
C ILE A 32 8.12 -8.75 -10.84
N ARG A 33 7.77 -9.11 -12.06
CA ARG A 33 8.05 -10.42 -12.63
C ARG A 33 8.31 -10.28 -14.10
N ASP A 34 9.39 -10.85 -14.59
CA ASP A 34 9.79 -10.76 -15.99
C ASP A 34 9.86 -9.31 -16.46
N HIS A 35 10.42 -8.46 -15.60
CA HIS A 35 10.62 -7.03 -15.86
C HIS A 35 9.31 -6.31 -16.19
N ARG A 36 8.23 -6.69 -15.49
CA ARG A 36 6.93 -6.04 -15.62
C ARG A 36 6.31 -5.88 -14.25
N PHE A 37 5.47 -4.87 -14.10
CA PHE A 37 4.73 -4.67 -12.86
C PHE A 37 3.36 -5.34 -12.95
N ASP A 38 2.94 -5.92 -11.85
CA ASP A 38 1.62 -6.51 -11.71
C ASP A 38 1.04 -6.11 -10.35
N PRO A 39 -0.07 -5.40 -10.30
CA PRO A 39 -0.85 -4.91 -11.42
C PRO A 39 -0.17 -3.73 -12.12
N GLN A 40 -0.52 -3.48 -13.37
CA GLN A 40 0.00 -2.33 -14.07
C GLN A 40 -0.72 -1.05 -13.64
N GLU A 41 -1.97 -1.17 -13.24
CA GLU A 41 -2.71 -0.06 -12.68
C GLU A 41 -3.15 -0.43 -11.28
N LEU A 42 -2.72 0.36 -10.32
CA LEU A 42 -3.04 0.14 -8.93
C LEU A 42 -3.95 1.25 -8.44
N SER A 43 -5.15 0.90 -8.00
CA SER A 43 -6.08 1.90 -7.47
C SER A 43 -5.86 2.07 -5.98
N VAL A 44 -5.81 3.31 -5.53
CA VAL A 44 -5.65 3.63 -4.12
C VAL A 44 -6.66 4.72 -3.74
N PRO A 45 -7.05 4.84 -2.48
CA PRO A 45 -7.95 5.91 -2.08
C PRO A 45 -7.22 7.26 -2.08
N ALA A 46 -7.83 8.25 -2.73
CA ALA A 46 -7.29 9.61 -2.73
C ALA A 46 -7.36 10.17 -1.33
N GLY A 47 -6.41 11.02 -1.01
CA GLY A 47 -6.42 11.73 0.26
C GLY A 47 -5.97 10.93 1.47
N LYS A 48 -5.47 9.74 1.29
CA LYS A 48 -5.03 8.90 2.40
C LYS A 48 -3.60 8.42 2.20
N LYS A 49 -2.85 8.41 3.28
CA LYS A 49 -1.50 7.89 3.26
C LYS A 49 -1.56 6.36 3.15
N PHE A 50 -0.63 5.78 2.45
CA PHE A 50 -0.60 4.33 2.28
C PHE A 50 0.82 3.80 2.14
N LYS A 51 0.94 2.50 2.35
CA LYS A 51 2.20 1.81 2.19
C LYS A 51 2.17 1.09 0.85
N LEU A 52 3.22 1.23 0.07
CA LEU A 52 3.38 0.49 -1.17
C LEU A 52 4.52 -0.50 -0.98
N VAL A 53 4.20 -1.78 -1.06
CA VAL A 53 5.19 -2.84 -0.99
C VAL A 53 5.50 -3.27 -2.41
N VAL A 54 6.76 -3.20 -2.80
CA VAL A 54 7.17 -3.63 -4.14
C VAL A 54 7.95 -4.93 -3.98
N LYS A 55 7.40 -6.02 -4.48
CA LYS A 55 8.02 -7.33 -4.40
C LYS A 55 8.70 -7.65 -5.71
N ASN A 56 10.00 -7.76 -5.71
CA ASN A 56 10.76 -8.09 -6.91
C ASN A 56 11.03 -9.59 -6.93
N LEU A 57 10.33 -10.30 -7.80
CA LEU A 57 10.47 -11.74 -7.93
C LEU A 57 11.52 -12.12 -8.96
N ASP A 58 12.09 -11.15 -9.65
CA ASP A 58 13.18 -11.40 -10.58
C ASP A 58 14.50 -11.54 -9.83
N ALA A 59 15.47 -12.19 -10.44
CA ALA A 59 16.77 -12.36 -9.82
C ALA A 59 17.60 -11.07 -9.86
N THR A 60 17.27 -10.17 -10.78
CA THR A 60 18.01 -8.92 -10.92
C THR A 60 17.29 -7.78 -10.23
N ALA A 61 18.04 -6.78 -9.83
CA ALA A 61 17.47 -5.61 -9.17
C ALA A 61 16.60 -4.79 -10.14
N GLU A 62 15.67 -4.06 -9.60
CA GLU A 62 14.87 -3.11 -10.35
C GLU A 62 14.75 -1.83 -9.54
N GLU A 63 14.66 -0.71 -10.23
CA GLU A 63 14.44 0.55 -9.55
C GLU A 63 13.02 1.05 -9.85
N PHE A 64 12.20 1.13 -8.80
CA PHE A 64 10.90 1.76 -8.91
C PHE A 64 11.15 3.25 -8.98
N GLU A 65 10.65 3.90 -10.00
CA GLU A 65 10.82 5.34 -10.15
C GLU A 65 9.53 5.99 -10.59
N SER A 66 9.16 7.09 -9.96
CA SER A 66 8.02 7.88 -10.36
C SER A 66 8.36 9.36 -10.29
N HIS A 67 8.35 10.02 -11.43
CA HIS A 67 8.55 11.46 -11.49
C HIS A 67 7.33 12.15 -10.89
N ASP A 68 6.15 11.63 -11.17
CA ASP A 68 4.91 12.22 -10.67
C ASP A 68 4.85 12.21 -9.14
N LEU A 69 5.37 11.16 -8.51
CA LEU A 69 5.38 11.05 -7.07
C LEU A 69 6.68 11.58 -6.46
N LYS A 70 7.67 11.86 -7.29
CA LYS A 70 8.99 12.31 -6.85
C LYS A 70 9.62 11.30 -5.89
N ARG A 71 9.53 10.03 -6.24
CA ARG A 71 10.06 8.94 -5.43
C ARG A 71 10.81 7.93 -6.27
N GLU A 72 11.85 7.36 -5.69
CA GLU A 72 12.56 6.27 -6.34
C GLU A 72 13.13 5.36 -5.28
N LYS A 73 13.24 4.08 -5.60
CA LYS A 73 13.79 3.10 -4.67
C LYS A 73 14.27 1.88 -5.43
N VAL A 74 15.49 1.45 -5.15
CA VAL A 74 16.03 0.23 -5.74
C VAL A 74 15.54 -0.95 -4.92
N ILE A 75 15.00 -1.93 -5.59
CA ILE A 75 14.52 -3.16 -4.97
C ILE A 75 15.44 -4.28 -5.45
N PRO A 76 16.26 -4.84 -4.58
CA PRO A 76 17.17 -5.93 -5.00
C PRO A 76 16.39 -7.12 -5.53
N GLY A 77 17.05 -7.97 -6.30
CA GLY A 77 16.42 -9.18 -6.82
C GLY A 77 15.94 -10.08 -5.68
N ASN A 78 14.87 -10.79 -5.90
CA ASN A 78 14.28 -11.73 -4.94
C ASN A 78 14.05 -11.09 -3.57
N SER A 79 13.66 -9.83 -3.57
CA SER A 79 13.48 -9.06 -2.34
C SER A 79 12.31 -8.13 -2.47
N GLU A 80 11.96 -7.47 -1.39
CA GLU A 80 10.92 -6.47 -1.43
C GLU A 80 11.36 -5.19 -0.74
N GLY A 81 10.76 -4.10 -1.15
CA GLY A 81 10.99 -2.80 -0.53
C GLY A 81 9.67 -2.12 -0.27
N THR A 82 9.66 -1.15 0.60
CA THR A 82 8.44 -0.46 0.98
C THR A 82 8.60 1.04 0.85
N LEU A 83 7.59 1.69 0.30
CA LEU A 83 7.52 3.14 0.24
C LEU A 83 6.26 3.59 0.96
N ILE A 84 6.35 4.71 1.66
CA ILE A 84 5.17 5.33 2.26
C ILE A 84 4.81 6.49 1.34
N LEU A 85 3.61 6.47 0.83
CA LEU A 85 3.15 7.43 -0.18
C LEU A 85 1.87 8.13 0.26
N GLY A 86 1.60 9.24 -0.37
CA GLY A 86 0.36 9.97 -0.14
C GLY A 86 0.42 10.85 1.09
N PRO A 87 -0.68 11.53 1.37
CA PRO A 87 -1.97 11.49 0.65
C PRO A 87 -1.83 12.04 -0.77
N LEU A 88 -2.51 11.43 -1.70
CA LEU A 88 -2.48 11.86 -3.10
C LEU A 88 -3.81 12.51 -3.49
N LYS A 89 -3.74 13.54 -4.29
CA LYS A 89 -4.96 14.10 -4.87
C LYS A 89 -5.45 13.11 -5.91
N ALA A 90 -6.73 13.13 -6.18
CA ALA A 90 -7.30 12.26 -7.21
C ALA A 90 -6.56 12.50 -8.53
N GLY A 91 -6.17 11.45 -9.18
CA GLY A 91 -5.43 11.55 -10.43
C GLY A 91 -4.64 10.29 -10.72
N THR A 92 -3.86 10.35 -11.80
CA THR A 92 -3.05 9.23 -12.25
C THR A 92 -1.57 9.59 -12.11
N TYR A 93 -0.81 8.68 -11.53
CA TYR A 93 0.59 8.90 -11.23
C TYR A 93 1.40 7.76 -11.86
N SER A 94 2.21 8.09 -12.86
CA SER A 94 2.96 7.08 -13.61
C SER A 94 4.22 6.65 -12.87
N PHE A 95 4.62 5.41 -13.05
CA PHE A 95 5.89 4.92 -12.55
C PHE A 95 6.52 3.96 -13.57
N VAL A 96 7.79 3.74 -13.44
CA VAL A 96 8.52 2.81 -14.31
C VAL A 96 9.51 2.02 -13.47
N GLY A 97 9.96 0.91 -14.00
CA GLY A 97 11.16 0.23 -13.50
C GLY A 97 12.31 0.75 -14.34
N GLU A 98 13.15 1.59 -13.75
CA GLU A 98 14.14 2.32 -14.51
C GLU A 98 15.17 1.42 -15.18
N PHE A 99 15.42 0.26 -14.62
CA PHE A 99 16.38 -0.65 -15.22
C PHE A 99 15.80 -1.41 -16.41
N HIS A 100 14.49 -1.38 -16.61
CA HIS A 100 13.82 -2.10 -17.71
C HIS A 100 12.62 -1.28 -18.21
N GLU A 101 12.86 -0.05 -18.61
CA GLU A 101 11.75 0.87 -18.93
C GLU A 101 10.86 0.45 -20.09
N LYS A 102 11.36 -0.38 -20.97
CA LYS A 102 10.54 -0.78 -22.10
C LYS A 102 9.38 -1.66 -21.69
N THR A 103 9.53 -2.41 -20.62
CA THR A 103 8.51 -3.36 -20.17
C THR A 103 7.93 -3.03 -18.82
N ALA A 104 8.75 -2.45 -17.93
CA ALA A 104 8.32 -2.17 -16.56
C ALA A 104 7.68 -0.78 -16.46
N LYS A 105 6.36 -0.73 -16.65
CA LYS A 105 5.60 0.51 -16.62
C LYS A 105 4.27 0.30 -15.93
N GLY A 106 3.81 1.30 -15.24
CA GLY A 106 2.49 1.25 -14.61
C GLY A 106 2.04 2.60 -14.10
N SER A 107 0.94 2.60 -13.41
CA SER A 107 0.41 3.82 -12.81
C SER A 107 -0.37 3.52 -11.54
N ILE A 108 -0.39 4.50 -10.65
CA ILE A 108 -1.24 4.51 -9.48
C ILE A 108 -2.38 5.45 -9.79
N ILE A 109 -3.60 4.99 -9.57
CA ILE A 109 -4.80 5.79 -9.79
C ILE A 109 -5.42 6.08 -8.44
N ALA A 110 -5.41 7.34 -8.04
CA ALA A 110 -5.99 7.78 -6.77
C ALA A 110 -7.40 8.29 -7.03
N LYS A 111 -8.38 7.73 -6.37
CA LYS A 111 -9.76 8.14 -6.58
C LYS A 111 -10.66 7.87 -5.37
#